data_8ea5217fd75c0df8d09a69fbf5888578
#
_entry.id   8ea5217fd75c0df8d09a69fbf5888578
#
_cell.length_a   1.000
_cell.length_b   1.000
_cell.length_c   1.000
_cell.angle_alpha   90.00
_cell.angle_beta   90.00
_cell.angle_gamma   90.00
#
_symmetry.space_group_name_H-M   'P 1'
#
loop_
_entity.id
_entity.type
_entity.pdbx_description
1 polymer ?
#
loop_
_entity_poly.entity_id
_entity_poly.type
_entity_poly.pdbx_seq_one_letter_code
_entity_poly.pdbx_strand_id
1 'polypeptide(L)'
;MRAFDWTMDVTNTEQFCIGCHEMKDNVYPAYTKSIHYSNRSGVRATCSDCHDPHKWSDKIVRKVQASQEVWGKLIGTIDTPEKFAEHRLYLARREWQRFRENDSLECRNCHDQSYFNFEKQKAPGIFMHSTMIDKGEFTCIDCHKGIAHDLPETKDLDEIRPAVLEPTIRSPFNHSVMTLESNEK
;
A
#
# COMPACT_ATOMS: atom_id res chain seq x y z
N MET A 1 -4.91 33.65 -1.52
CA MET A 1 -4.09 32.59 -0.93
C MET A 1 -4.71 31.95 0.31
N ARG A 2 -5.03 32.68 1.39
CA ARG A 2 -5.55 32.08 2.64
C ARG A 2 -6.80 31.17 2.49
N ALA A 3 -7.76 31.51 1.63
CA ALA A 3 -8.96 30.68 1.41
C ALA A 3 -8.62 29.35 0.69
N PHE A 4 -7.69 29.40 -0.23
CA PHE A 4 -7.22 28.20 -0.93
C PHE A 4 -6.45 27.25 0.01
N ASP A 5 -5.52 27.79 0.78
CA ASP A 5 -4.75 27.02 1.76
C ASP A 5 -5.69 26.37 2.79
N TRP A 6 -6.66 27.12 3.29
CA TRP A 6 -7.68 26.61 4.19
C TRP A 6 -8.50 25.48 3.57
N THR A 7 -8.89 25.60 2.29
CA THR A 7 -9.62 24.53 1.58
C THR A 7 -8.78 23.27 1.48
N MET A 8 -7.49 23.41 1.18
CA MET A 8 -6.56 22.27 1.13
C MET A 8 -6.44 21.59 2.49
N ASP A 9 -6.31 22.35 3.56
CA ASP A 9 -6.19 21.81 4.92
C ASP A 9 -7.48 21.09 5.34
N VAL A 10 -8.65 21.68 5.13
CA VAL A 10 -9.94 21.05 5.47
C VAL A 10 -10.16 19.75 4.70
N THR A 11 -9.84 19.74 3.40
CA THR A 11 -10.02 18.54 2.56
C THR A 11 -8.97 17.44 2.83
N ASN A 12 -7.99 17.70 3.69
CA ASN A 12 -7.00 16.73 4.17
C ASN A 12 -7.34 16.15 5.55
N THR A 13 -8.40 16.61 6.18
CA THR A 13 -8.82 16.06 7.47
C THR A 13 -9.46 14.67 7.30
N GLU A 14 -9.26 13.81 8.28
CA GLU A 14 -9.91 12.51 8.33
C GLU A 14 -11.44 12.66 8.32
N GLN A 15 -11.95 13.67 9.02
CA GLN A 15 -13.39 13.98 9.06
C GLN A 15 -13.95 14.27 7.68
N PHE A 16 -13.19 14.96 6.84
CA PHE A 16 -13.60 15.19 5.44
C PHE A 16 -13.64 13.87 4.67
N CYS A 17 -12.63 13.03 4.78
CA CYS A 17 -12.56 11.74 4.08
C CYS A 17 -13.72 10.81 4.48
N ILE A 18 -13.98 10.66 5.77
CA ILE A 18 -15.08 9.81 6.29
C ILE A 18 -16.46 10.49 6.24
N GLY A 19 -16.53 11.74 5.77
CA GLY A 19 -17.79 12.41 5.46
C GLY A 19 -18.56 11.74 4.31
N CYS A 20 -17.87 10.98 3.46
CA CYS A 20 -18.49 10.14 2.44
C CYS A 20 -18.78 8.76 3.03
N HIS A 21 -20.03 8.27 2.87
CA HIS A 21 -20.42 6.97 3.42
C HIS A 21 -19.61 5.81 2.80
N GLU A 22 -19.19 5.92 1.55
CA GLU A 22 -18.34 4.94 0.88
C GLU A 22 -17.02 4.72 1.64
N MET A 23 -16.40 5.81 2.09
CA MET A 23 -15.18 5.74 2.89
C MET A 23 -15.46 5.26 4.31
N LYS A 24 -16.52 5.82 4.93
CA LYS A 24 -16.89 5.52 6.31
C LYS A 24 -17.29 4.06 6.51
N ASP A 25 -18.05 3.51 5.58
CA ASP A 25 -18.66 2.19 5.77
C ASP A 25 -17.81 1.05 5.18
N ASN A 26 -17.05 1.32 4.10
CA ASN A 26 -16.30 0.28 3.39
C ASN A 26 -14.78 0.29 3.64
N VAL A 27 -14.20 1.44 4.00
CA VAL A 27 -12.73 1.58 4.13
C VAL A 27 -12.31 1.83 5.56
N TYR A 28 -12.97 2.73 6.26
CA TYR A 28 -12.60 3.16 7.60
C TYR A 28 -12.62 2.03 8.65
N PRO A 29 -13.56 1.05 8.62
CA PRO A 29 -13.57 -0.06 9.58
C PRO A 29 -12.33 -0.97 9.50
N ALA A 30 -11.79 -1.18 8.30
CA ALA A 30 -10.54 -1.93 8.13
C ALA A 30 -9.34 -1.11 8.63
N TYR A 31 -9.30 0.18 8.28
CA TYR A 31 -8.25 1.09 8.72
C TYR A 31 -8.16 1.19 10.24
N THR A 32 -9.29 1.29 10.96
CA THR A 32 -9.30 1.40 12.43
C THR A 32 -8.74 0.18 13.16
N LYS A 33 -8.66 -0.97 12.49
CA LYS A 33 -8.05 -2.20 13.00
C LYS A 33 -6.57 -2.33 12.65
N SER A 34 -6.05 -1.45 11.81
CA SER A 34 -4.67 -1.52 11.33
C SER A 34 -3.67 -0.99 12.37
N ILE A 35 -2.41 -1.43 12.22
CA ILE A 35 -1.29 -0.91 13.02
C ILE A 35 -1.01 0.57 12.73
N HIS A 36 -1.44 1.09 11.59
CA HIS A 36 -1.31 2.50 11.22
C HIS A 36 -2.34 3.39 11.91
N TYR A 37 -3.44 2.82 12.37
CA TYR A 37 -4.41 3.53 13.18
C TYR A 37 -4.03 3.55 14.67
N SER A 38 -3.62 2.40 15.20
CA SER A 38 -3.28 2.26 16.63
C SER A 38 -2.12 1.28 16.81
N ASN A 39 -1.07 1.72 17.48
CA ASN A 39 0.12 0.92 17.73
C ASN A 39 0.79 1.31 19.04
N ARG A 40 1.79 0.53 19.45
CA ARG A 40 2.52 0.73 20.71
C ARG A 40 3.34 2.03 20.77
N SER A 41 3.71 2.61 19.62
CA SER A 41 4.51 3.84 19.56
C SER A 41 3.66 5.11 19.70
N GLY A 42 2.33 5.00 19.52
CA GLY A 42 1.41 6.12 19.49
C GLY A 42 1.50 7.00 18.24
N VAL A 43 2.31 6.64 17.26
CA VAL A 43 2.37 7.33 15.96
C VAL A 43 1.27 6.81 15.06
N ARG A 44 0.34 7.68 14.71
CA ARG A 44 -0.80 7.36 13.85
C ARG A 44 -0.61 8.00 12.48
N ALA A 45 -0.77 7.21 11.41
CA ALA A 45 -0.83 7.71 10.04
C ALA A 45 -2.29 7.95 9.66
N THR A 46 -2.66 9.17 9.31
CA THR A 46 -4.01 9.52 8.85
C THR A 46 -4.21 9.17 7.37
N CYS A 47 -5.44 9.33 6.86
CA CYS A 47 -5.73 9.10 5.45
C CYS A 47 -4.83 9.94 4.53
N SER A 48 -4.63 11.21 4.86
CA SER A 48 -3.82 12.13 4.07
C SER A 48 -2.33 11.81 4.10
N ASP A 49 -1.80 11.20 5.16
CA ASP A 49 -0.38 10.84 5.24
C ASP A 49 0.00 9.77 4.19
N CYS A 50 -0.97 8.96 3.77
CA CYS A 50 -0.76 7.94 2.74
C CYS A 50 -1.30 8.36 1.36
N HIS A 51 -2.41 9.11 1.32
CA HIS A 51 -3.14 9.38 0.07
C HIS A 51 -2.92 10.79 -0.49
N ASP A 52 -2.27 11.68 0.24
CA ASP A 52 -2.03 13.06 -0.19
C ASP A 52 -0.54 13.42 -0.08
N PRO A 53 0.17 13.64 -1.19
CA PRO A 53 1.58 13.98 -1.15
C PRO A 53 1.87 15.25 -0.35
N HIS A 54 2.98 15.27 0.38
CA HIS A 54 3.37 16.45 1.15
C HIS A 54 3.82 17.61 0.25
N LYS A 55 4.41 17.31 -0.91
CA LYS A 55 4.86 18.32 -1.86
C LYS A 55 3.67 19.01 -2.52
N TRP A 56 3.63 20.31 -2.47
CA TRP A 56 2.49 21.13 -2.84
C TRP A 56 2.01 20.93 -4.30
N SER A 57 2.93 20.85 -5.26
CA SER A 57 2.60 20.57 -6.67
C SER A 57 1.88 19.24 -6.84
N ASP A 58 2.37 18.21 -6.18
CA ASP A 58 1.87 16.84 -6.30
C ASP A 58 0.53 16.70 -5.56
N LYS A 59 0.37 17.45 -4.47
CA LYS A 59 -0.89 17.58 -3.74
C LYS A 59 -2.01 18.12 -4.63
N ILE A 60 -1.76 19.16 -5.42
CA ILE A 60 -2.76 19.69 -6.37
C ILE A 60 -3.13 18.65 -7.41
N VAL A 61 -2.13 18.00 -8.02
CA VAL A 61 -2.37 16.94 -9.00
C VAL A 61 -3.24 15.84 -8.38
N ARG A 62 -2.92 15.41 -7.15
CA ARG A 62 -3.70 14.40 -6.44
C ARG A 62 -5.14 14.84 -6.17
N LYS A 63 -5.37 16.09 -5.79
CA LYS A 63 -6.73 16.63 -5.58
C LYS A 63 -7.55 16.64 -6.87
N VAL A 64 -6.93 17.00 -7.99
CA VAL A 64 -7.59 16.92 -9.31
C VAL A 64 -7.93 15.47 -9.65
N GLN A 65 -7.04 14.51 -9.41
CA GLN A 65 -7.31 13.09 -9.63
C GLN A 65 -8.45 12.59 -8.71
N ALA A 66 -8.43 12.96 -7.43
CA ALA A 66 -9.47 12.59 -6.47
C ALA A 66 -10.85 13.15 -6.81
N SER A 67 -10.93 14.26 -7.55
CA SER A 67 -12.22 14.80 -8.01
C SER A 67 -13.00 13.82 -8.89
N GLN A 68 -12.32 12.90 -9.59
CA GLN A 68 -12.97 11.84 -10.38
C GLN A 68 -13.74 10.86 -9.48
N GLU A 69 -13.26 10.61 -8.28
CA GLU A 69 -13.93 9.73 -7.30
C GLU A 69 -15.19 10.40 -6.75
N VAL A 70 -15.10 11.70 -6.47
CA VAL A 70 -16.27 12.53 -6.10
C VAL A 70 -17.30 12.56 -7.23
N TRP A 71 -16.84 12.69 -8.46
CA TRP A 71 -17.72 12.64 -9.63
C TRP A 71 -18.37 11.27 -9.79
N GLY A 72 -17.61 10.18 -9.62
CA GLY A 72 -18.13 8.81 -9.64
C GLY A 72 -19.26 8.59 -8.63
N LYS A 73 -19.14 9.18 -7.43
CA LYS A 73 -20.23 9.19 -6.45
C LYS A 73 -21.46 9.94 -6.97
N LEU A 74 -21.28 11.15 -7.50
CA LEU A 74 -22.40 11.99 -7.96
C LEU A 74 -23.19 11.34 -9.11
N ILE A 75 -22.52 10.62 -10.00
CA ILE A 75 -23.18 9.91 -11.12
C ILE A 75 -23.61 8.48 -10.77
N GLY A 76 -23.42 8.04 -9.51
CA GLY A 76 -23.91 6.76 -9.02
C GLY A 76 -23.09 5.55 -9.44
N THR A 77 -21.79 5.74 -9.73
CA THR A 77 -20.90 4.62 -10.10
C THR A 77 -20.45 3.80 -8.89
N ILE A 78 -20.34 4.42 -7.71
CA ILE A 78 -19.83 3.83 -6.46
C ILE A 78 -20.74 4.14 -5.26
N ASP A 79 -21.99 4.49 -5.47
CA ASP A 79 -22.92 5.00 -4.47
C ASP A 79 -23.58 3.92 -3.61
N THR A 80 -23.33 2.64 -3.87
CA THR A 80 -23.78 1.54 -3.03
C THR A 80 -22.61 0.63 -2.62
N PRO A 81 -22.70 -0.12 -1.50
CA PRO A 81 -21.66 -1.05 -1.08
C PRO A 81 -21.28 -2.07 -2.15
N GLU A 82 -22.27 -2.58 -2.90
CA GLU A 82 -22.05 -3.56 -3.96
C GLU A 82 -21.23 -2.96 -5.12
N LYS A 83 -21.64 -1.78 -5.61
CA LYS A 83 -20.92 -1.06 -6.66
C LYS A 83 -19.51 -0.66 -6.20
N PHE A 84 -19.36 -0.26 -4.94
CA PHE A 84 -18.05 0.03 -4.37
C PHE A 84 -17.18 -1.24 -4.36
N ALA A 85 -17.72 -2.38 -3.93
CA ALA A 85 -17.00 -3.66 -3.91
C ALA A 85 -16.53 -4.08 -5.32
N GLU A 86 -17.41 -3.93 -6.33
CA GLU A 86 -17.07 -4.23 -7.73
C GLU A 86 -15.93 -3.34 -8.28
N HIS A 87 -15.90 -2.06 -7.86
CA HIS A 87 -14.88 -1.11 -8.31
C HIS A 87 -13.60 -1.14 -7.44
N ARG A 88 -13.63 -1.80 -6.28
CA ARG A 88 -12.57 -1.73 -5.28
C ARG A 88 -11.21 -2.17 -5.81
N LEU A 89 -11.16 -3.24 -6.60
CA LEU A 89 -9.91 -3.72 -7.19
C LEU A 89 -9.32 -2.70 -8.18
N TYR A 90 -10.16 -2.09 -9.01
CA TYR A 90 -9.74 -1.03 -9.93
C TYR A 90 -9.16 0.18 -9.18
N LEU A 91 -9.82 0.63 -8.11
CA LEU A 91 -9.36 1.74 -7.27
C LEU A 91 -8.03 1.38 -6.56
N ALA A 92 -7.91 0.16 -6.05
CA ALA A 92 -6.70 -0.32 -5.41
C ALA A 92 -5.51 -0.37 -6.39
N ARG A 93 -5.71 -0.88 -7.62
CA ARG A 93 -4.68 -0.91 -8.67
C ARG A 93 -4.15 0.48 -8.99
N ARG A 94 -5.03 1.48 -9.09
CA ARG A 94 -4.62 2.87 -9.32
C ARG A 94 -3.73 3.40 -8.19
N GLU A 95 -4.09 3.14 -6.94
CA GLU A 95 -3.28 3.56 -5.80
C GLU A 95 -1.95 2.81 -5.74
N TRP A 96 -1.93 1.49 -5.95
CA TRP A 96 -0.68 0.74 -6.01
C TRP A 96 0.23 1.22 -7.13
N GLN A 97 -0.32 1.55 -8.29
CA GLN A 97 0.44 2.14 -9.39
C GLN A 97 1.04 3.50 -9.00
N ARG A 98 0.26 4.38 -8.38
CA ARG A 98 0.73 5.67 -7.88
C ARG A 98 1.89 5.52 -6.90
N PHE A 99 1.77 4.60 -5.95
CA PHE A 99 2.85 4.32 -4.99
C PHE A 99 4.10 3.75 -5.65
N ARG A 100 3.96 2.97 -6.72
CA ARG A 100 5.12 2.51 -7.50
C ARG A 100 5.82 3.66 -8.22
N GLU A 101 5.06 4.51 -8.87
CA GLU A 101 5.57 5.63 -9.67
C GLU A 101 6.34 6.65 -8.85
N ASN A 102 5.98 6.82 -7.56
CA ASN A 102 6.66 7.75 -6.67
C ASN A 102 7.60 7.05 -5.65
N ASP A 103 7.97 5.79 -5.90
CA ASP A 103 8.83 5.00 -5.01
C ASP A 103 8.29 4.88 -3.58
N SER A 104 6.97 4.77 -3.44
CA SER A 104 6.28 4.70 -2.15
C SER A 104 6.67 5.85 -1.20
N LEU A 105 6.77 7.06 -1.74
CA LEU A 105 7.24 8.25 -1.02
C LEU A 105 6.50 8.46 0.31
N GLU A 106 5.19 8.25 0.34
CA GLU A 106 4.38 8.44 1.54
C GLU A 106 4.76 7.45 2.65
N CYS A 107 5.15 6.22 2.29
CA CYS A 107 5.68 5.25 3.24
C CYS A 107 7.04 5.71 3.79
N ARG A 108 7.91 6.19 2.90
CA ARG A 108 9.26 6.65 3.23
C ARG A 108 9.29 7.93 4.07
N ASN A 109 8.21 8.70 4.11
CA ASN A 109 8.09 9.83 5.02
C ASN A 109 8.16 9.43 6.51
N CYS A 110 7.82 8.18 6.83
CA CYS A 110 7.88 7.64 8.20
C CYS A 110 8.81 6.42 8.33
N HIS A 111 9.00 5.65 7.25
CA HIS A 111 9.79 4.43 7.21
C HIS A 111 11.07 4.65 6.40
N ASP A 112 12.11 5.14 7.06
CA ASP A 112 13.42 5.26 6.43
C ASP A 112 14.20 3.95 6.56
N GLN A 113 14.61 3.37 5.43
CA GLN A 113 15.31 2.10 5.36
C GLN A 113 16.66 2.13 6.09
N SER A 114 17.31 3.28 6.17
CA SER A 114 18.60 3.44 6.87
C SER A 114 18.51 3.15 8.37
N TYR A 115 17.30 3.22 8.94
CA TYR A 115 17.04 2.92 10.34
C TYR A 115 16.40 1.55 10.58
N PHE A 116 16.34 0.68 9.56
CA PHE A 116 15.79 -0.67 9.74
C PHE A 116 16.72 -1.53 10.56
N ASN A 117 16.19 -2.11 11.64
CA ASN A 117 16.89 -3.13 12.40
C ASN A 117 16.62 -4.51 11.78
N PHE A 118 17.51 -4.98 10.93
CA PHE A 118 17.38 -6.25 10.23
C PHE A 118 17.38 -7.46 11.16
N GLU A 119 18.05 -7.39 12.31
CA GLU A 119 18.07 -8.49 13.29
C GLU A 119 16.67 -8.79 13.88
N LYS A 120 15.79 -7.80 13.86
CA LYS A 120 14.38 -7.95 14.31
C LYS A 120 13.42 -8.37 13.21
N GLN A 121 13.92 -8.53 11.99
CA GLN A 121 13.11 -8.94 10.85
C GLN A 121 13.22 -10.44 10.59
N LYS A 122 12.22 -11.02 9.93
CA LYS A 122 12.27 -12.39 9.44
C LYS A 122 13.18 -12.48 8.20
N ALA A 123 13.81 -13.61 7.97
CA ALA A 123 14.77 -13.82 6.88
C ALA A 123 14.29 -13.36 5.49
N PRO A 124 13.05 -13.62 5.05
CA PRO A 124 12.56 -13.08 3.78
C PRO A 124 12.52 -11.54 3.76
N GLY A 125 12.11 -10.91 4.86
CA GLY A 125 12.10 -9.45 4.98
C GLY A 125 13.50 -8.85 4.95
N ILE A 126 14.47 -9.47 5.63
CA ILE A 126 15.88 -9.04 5.59
C ILE A 126 16.37 -9.02 4.14
N PHE A 127 16.21 -10.13 3.42
CA PHE A 127 16.66 -10.25 2.03
C PHE A 127 16.01 -9.20 1.14
N MET A 128 14.68 -9.03 1.23
CA MET A 128 13.96 -8.09 0.39
C MET A 128 14.36 -6.64 0.66
N HIS A 129 14.44 -6.25 1.92
CA HIS A 129 14.77 -4.87 2.30
C HIS A 129 16.24 -4.53 2.00
N SER A 130 17.17 -5.44 2.31
CA SER A 130 18.60 -5.17 2.13
C SER A 130 19.11 -5.35 0.70
N THR A 131 18.35 -6.00 -0.17
CA THR A 131 18.82 -6.35 -1.51
C THR A 131 17.94 -5.78 -2.60
N MET A 132 16.63 -6.05 -2.56
CA MET A 132 15.75 -5.73 -3.67
C MET A 132 15.29 -4.27 -3.64
N ILE A 133 14.98 -3.75 -2.46
CA ILE A 133 14.65 -2.33 -2.29
C ILE A 133 15.88 -1.44 -2.52
N ASP A 134 17.04 -1.86 -2.02
CA ASP A 134 18.29 -1.11 -2.17
C ASP A 134 18.71 -0.97 -3.64
N LYS A 135 18.45 -1.98 -4.46
CA LYS A 135 18.68 -1.94 -5.91
C LYS A 135 17.65 -1.11 -6.69
N GLY A 136 16.58 -0.68 -6.07
CA GLY A 136 15.49 0.03 -6.73
C GLY A 136 14.64 -0.85 -7.67
N GLU A 137 14.70 -2.18 -7.52
CA GLU A 137 13.92 -3.12 -8.33
C GLU A 137 12.46 -3.19 -7.86
N PHE A 138 12.22 -2.93 -6.58
CA PHE A 138 10.90 -2.93 -5.94
C PHE A 138 10.74 -1.73 -5.04
N THR A 139 9.49 -1.36 -4.78
CA THR A 139 9.13 -0.35 -3.78
C THR A 139 8.26 -0.97 -2.67
N CYS A 140 8.01 -0.24 -1.60
CA CYS A 140 7.31 -0.75 -0.43
C CYS A 140 5.95 -1.38 -0.78
N ILE A 141 5.19 -0.74 -1.66
CA ILE A 141 3.85 -1.20 -2.03
C ILE A 141 3.84 -2.51 -2.83
N ASP A 142 4.93 -2.88 -3.46
CA ASP A 142 4.99 -4.14 -4.20
C ASP A 142 4.79 -5.35 -3.29
N CYS A 143 5.27 -5.25 -2.04
CA CYS A 143 5.15 -6.31 -1.04
C CYS A 143 4.13 -5.98 0.06
N HIS A 144 3.93 -4.71 0.41
CA HIS A 144 3.13 -4.26 1.54
C HIS A 144 1.74 -3.77 1.14
N LYS A 145 1.02 -4.55 0.32
CA LYS A 145 -0.39 -4.31 0.04
C LYS A 145 -1.26 -4.73 1.24
N GLY A 146 -2.37 -4.04 1.46
CA GLY A 146 -3.32 -4.40 2.51
C GLY A 146 -2.90 -4.02 3.94
N ILE A 147 -1.93 -3.13 4.12
CA ILE A 147 -1.41 -2.75 5.46
C ILE A 147 -2.33 -1.81 6.25
N ALA A 148 -3.22 -1.10 5.57
CA ALA A 148 -4.16 -0.16 6.19
C ALA A 148 -5.62 -0.48 5.88
N HIS A 149 -5.87 -1.21 4.80
CA HIS A 149 -7.20 -1.63 4.36
C HIS A 149 -7.18 -3.10 3.99
N ASP A 150 -8.31 -3.78 4.15
CA ASP A 150 -8.49 -5.12 3.64
C ASP A 150 -8.25 -5.13 2.13
N LEU A 151 -7.58 -6.17 1.65
CA LEU A 151 -7.37 -6.33 0.21
C LEU A 151 -8.71 -6.50 -0.52
N PRO A 152 -8.84 -5.99 -1.75
CA PRO A 152 -10.03 -6.27 -2.56
C PRO A 152 -10.12 -7.77 -2.86
N GLU A 153 -11.34 -8.28 -2.98
CA GLU A 153 -11.55 -9.62 -3.47
C GLU A 153 -11.11 -9.73 -4.92
N THR A 154 -10.27 -10.71 -5.22
CA THR A 154 -9.83 -11.03 -6.57
C THR A 154 -9.65 -12.53 -6.73
N LYS A 155 -9.94 -13.03 -7.91
CA LYS A 155 -9.66 -14.42 -8.29
C LYS A 155 -8.20 -14.60 -8.71
N ASP A 156 -7.56 -13.52 -9.11
CA ASP A 156 -6.16 -13.50 -9.50
C ASP A 156 -5.31 -13.16 -8.27
N LEU A 157 -4.78 -14.20 -7.64
CA LEU A 157 -3.93 -14.06 -6.45
C LEU A 157 -2.59 -13.37 -6.78
N ASP A 158 -2.15 -13.40 -8.03
CA ASP A 158 -0.88 -12.81 -8.44
C ASP A 158 -0.95 -11.26 -8.40
N GLU A 159 -2.14 -10.71 -8.55
CA GLU A 159 -2.34 -9.26 -8.40
C GLU A 159 -2.09 -8.73 -6.98
N ILE A 160 -2.36 -9.56 -5.96
CA ILE A 160 -2.21 -9.18 -4.56
C ILE A 160 -0.94 -9.74 -3.93
N ARG A 161 -0.30 -10.73 -4.57
CA ARG A 161 0.98 -11.26 -4.12
C ARG A 161 2.11 -10.30 -4.43
N PRO A 162 3.14 -10.26 -3.59
CA PRO A 162 4.39 -9.63 -3.99
C PRO A 162 4.92 -10.28 -5.26
N ALA A 163 5.37 -9.48 -6.22
CA ALA A 163 5.96 -9.94 -7.48
C ALA A 163 7.13 -10.94 -7.31
N VAL A 164 7.64 -11.06 -6.12
CA VAL A 164 8.79 -11.90 -5.73
C VAL A 164 8.43 -13.38 -5.51
N LEU A 165 7.16 -13.72 -5.45
CA LEU A 165 6.72 -15.10 -5.21
C LEU A 165 6.48 -15.89 -6.51
N GLU A 166 6.80 -15.32 -7.66
CA GLU A 166 6.95 -16.09 -8.90
C GLU A 166 8.11 -17.10 -8.72
N PRO A 167 7.92 -18.39 -9.05
CA PRO A 167 8.93 -19.43 -8.85
C PRO A 167 10.15 -19.31 -9.78
N THR A 168 10.36 -18.20 -10.41
CA THR A 168 11.53 -17.92 -11.25
C THR A 168 12.80 -17.59 -10.45
N ILE A 169 12.69 -17.37 -9.15
CA ILE A 169 13.87 -17.41 -8.29
C ILE A 169 14.21 -18.89 -8.06
N ARG A 170 14.97 -19.47 -8.99
CA ARG A 170 15.76 -20.65 -8.68
C ARG A 170 16.57 -20.30 -7.46
N SER A 171 16.23 -20.92 -6.31
CA SER A 171 17.00 -20.82 -5.10
C SER A 171 18.48 -20.98 -5.47
N PRO A 172 19.38 -20.05 -5.12
CA PRO A 172 20.80 -20.26 -5.28
C PRO A 172 21.33 -21.39 -4.38
N PHE A 173 20.49 -21.90 -3.49
CA PHE A 173 20.73 -23.08 -2.68
C PHE A 173 20.14 -24.31 -3.36
N ASN A 174 20.74 -24.71 -4.47
CA ASN A 174 20.59 -26.06 -4.99
C ASN A 174 21.37 -26.99 -4.05
N HIS A 175 20.69 -27.48 -3.02
CA HIS A 175 21.19 -28.65 -2.29
C HIS A 175 21.19 -29.81 -3.28
N SER A 176 22.33 -30.02 -3.91
CA SER A 176 22.69 -31.30 -4.48
C SER A 176 22.59 -32.30 -3.34
N VAL A 177 21.48 -33.02 -3.29
CA VAL A 177 21.38 -34.23 -2.48
C VAL A 177 22.41 -35.18 -3.06
N MET A 178 23.56 -35.27 -2.40
CA MET A 178 24.49 -36.38 -2.61
C MET A 178 23.72 -37.65 -2.22
N THR A 179 23.23 -38.35 -3.19
CA THR A 179 22.84 -39.74 -3.04
C THR A 179 24.13 -40.52 -2.76
N LEU A 180 24.31 -40.89 -1.52
CA LEU A 180 25.28 -41.92 -1.13
C LEU A 180 24.75 -43.25 -1.69
N GLU A 181 25.26 -43.65 -2.84
CA GLU A 181 25.11 -45.02 -3.31
C GLU A 181 25.92 -45.91 -2.34
N SER A 182 25.20 -46.71 -1.58
CA SER A 182 25.75 -47.81 -0.83
C SER A 182 26.24 -48.90 -1.79
N ASN A 183 27.52 -48.97 -2.03
CA ASN A 183 28.16 -50.17 -2.62
C ASN A 183 28.30 -51.21 -1.54
N GLU A 184 27.38 -52.14 -1.49
CA GLU A 184 27.61 -53.45 -0.89
C GLU A 184 28.35 -54.34 -1.89
N LYS A 185 29.54 -54.76 -1.55
CA LYS A 185 30.16 -56.04 -1.90
C LYS A 185 30.94 -56.57 -0.74
#